data_95b1907cb36b6f128e48428eb56dc375
#
_entry.id   95b1907cb36b6f128e48428eb56dc375
#
_cell.length_a   1.000
_cell.length_b   1.000
_cell.length_c   1.000
_cell.angle_alpha   90.00
_cell.angle_beta   90.00
_cell.angle_gamma   90.00
#
_symmetry.space_group_name_H-M   'P 1'
#
loop_
_entity.id
_entity.type
_entity.pdbx_description
1 polymer ?
#
loop_
_entity_poly.entity_id
_entity_poly.type
_entity_poly.pdbx_seq_one_letter_code
_entity_poly.pdbx_strand_id
1 'polypeptide(L)'
;MDCRDIFEGRRAVNFFDPDRPVPEETLKQMILLASRAPSSFNLQPWNLIVLKDPEKKMRLRKVAWDQPKVSEAPVVFIVLGDKEGWKAGYPTVEKVFSNMVDLGGLAEAQHDWFMEACKSIYGDSPDASLAFACKNAGLFAMSLMYAGKCLGLETHPMDGVDREGIRREFNIPDRFWIPLIMAVGYFAPGKTLMPPKWRKSLEEIVVEF
;
A
#
# COMPACT_ATOMS: atom_id res chain seq x y z
N MET A 1 -7.70 16.79 -14.89
CA MET A 1 -8.04 16.76 -13.46
C MET A 1 -6.92 17.50 -12.76
N ASP A 2 -7.26 18.55 -12.02
CA ASP A 2 -6.30 19.31 -11.23
C ASP A 2 -5.83 18.43 -10.04
N CYS A 3 -4.60 18.68 -9.57
CA CYS A 3 -4.05 18.01 -8.40
C CYS A 3 -4.98 18.18 -7.17
N ARG A 4 -5.54 19.38 -6.98
CA ARG A 4 -6.50 19.67 -5.91
C ARG A 4 -7.75 18.79 -6.00
N ASP A 5 -8.30 18.59 -7.19
CA ASP A 5 -9.49 17.73 -7.40
C ASP A 5 -9.23 16.29 -6.93
N ILE A 6 -7.99 15.79 -7.09
CA ILE A 6 -7.61 14.45 -6.64
C ILE A 6 -7.63 14.37 -5.11
N PHE A 7 -7.03 15.34 -4.42
CA PHE A 7 -6.99 15.37 -2.96
C PHE A 7 -8.38 15.53 -2.34
N GLU A 8 -9.18 16.47 -2.85
CA GLU A 8 -10.53 16.76 -2.35
C GLU A 8 -11.53 15.66 -2.75
N GLY A 9 -11.39 15.13 -3.96
CA GLY A 9 -12.29 14.13 -4.52
C GLY A 9 -12.02 12.68 -4.10
N ARG A 10 -10.83 12.36 -3.56
CA ARG A 10 -10.53 11.01 -3.10
C ARG A 10 -11.31 10.70 -1.81
N ARG A 11 -12.14 9.72 -1.87
CA ARG A 11 -12.98 9.26 -0.75
C ARG A 11 -12.80 7.75 -0.52
N ALA A 12 -12.96 7.31 0.72
CA ALA A 12 -13.14 5.89 1.03
C ALA A 12 -14.62 5.53 0.78
N VAL A 13 -14.91 4.91 -0.37
CA VAL A 13 -16.29 4.60 -0.77
C VAL A 13 -16.73 3.25 -0.20
N ASN A 14 -18.00 3.12 0.19
CA ASN A 14 -18.54 1.89 0.76
C ASN A 14 -19.23 0.99 -0.27
N PHE A 15 -19.58 1.52 -1.43
CA PHE A 15 -20.38 0.83 -2.44
C PHE A 15 -19.61 0.78 -3.76
N PHE A 16 -19.34 -0.42 -4.22
CA PHE A 16 -18.69 -0.67 -5.50
C PHE A 16 -19.67 -1.28 -6.49
N ASP A 17 -19.47 -0.99 -7.78
CA ASP A 17 -20.20 -1.59 -8.88
C ASP A 17 -19.59 -2.98 -9.17
N PRO A 18 -20.27 -4.09 -8.82
CA PRO A 18 -19.74 -5.44 -9.01
C PRO A 18 -19.74 -5.87 -10.48
N ASP A 19 -20.57 -5.24 -11.31
CA ASP A 19 -20.77 -5.59 -12.72
C ASP A 19 -19.80 -4.87 -13.65
N ARG A 20 -19.02 -3.93 -13.09
CA ARG A 20 -18.03 -3.14 -13.85
C ARG A 20 -16.60 -3.57 -13.51
N PRO A 21 -15.97 -4.44 -14.31
CA PRO A 21 -14.61 -4.89 -14.07
C PRO A 21 -13.60 -3.74 -14.28
N VAL A 22 -12.50 -3.75 -13.51
CA VAL A 22 -11.37 -2.86 -13.75
C VAL A 22 -10.50 -3.47 -14.86
N PRO A 23 -10.27 -2.74 -15.99
CA PRO A 23 -9.40 -3.22 -17.06
C PRO A 23 -7.99 -3.52 -16.54
N GLU A 24 -7.39 -4.57 -17.05
CA GLU A 24 -6.04 -5.01 -16.65
C GLU A 24 -5.00 -3.89 -16.81
N GLU A 25 -5.07 -3.16 -17.91
CA GLU A 25 -4.15 -2.07 -18.20
C GLU A 25 -4.32 -0.90 -17.23
N THR A 26 -5.56 -0.56 -16.86
CA THR A 26 -5.83 0.47 -15.85
C THR A 26 -5.25 0.07 -14.49
N LEU A 27 -5.37 -1.22 -14.14
CA LEU A 27 -4.82 -1.73 -12.89
C LEU A 27 -3.29 -1.69 -12.88
N LYS A 28 -2.65 -2.08 -13.98
CA LYS A 28 -1.19 -1.97 -14.16
C LYS A 28 -0.72 -0.52 -14.06
N GLN A 29 -1.39 0.39 -14.74
CA GLN A 29 -1.09 1.83 -14.67
C GLN A 29 -1.21 2.36 -13.25
N MET A 30 -2.27 1.99 -12.51
CA MET A 30 -2.45 2.37 -11.11
C MET A 30 -1.26 1.92 -10.25
N ILE A 31 -0.82 0.67 -10.38
CA ILE A 31 0.30 0.12 -9.62
C ILE A 31 1.62 0.81 -10.01
N LEU A 32 1.86 1.03 -11.31
CA LEU A 32 3.07 1.70 -11.81
C LEU A 32 3.14 3.17 -11.38
N LEU A 33 2.04 3.90 -11.39
CA LEU A 33 1.98 5.26 -10.86
C LEU A 33 2.26 5.27 -9.34
N ALA A 34 1.65 4.35 -8.62
CA ALA A 34 1.83 4.23 -7.18
C ALA A 34 3.26 3.86 -6.79
N SER A 35 3.98 3.08 -7.61
CA SER A 35 5.37 2.70 -7.35
C SER A 35 6.35 3.89 -7.38
N ARG A 36 5.90 5.09 -7.78
CA ARG A 36 6.66 6.34 -7.64
C ARG A 36 6.66 6.90 -6.21
N ALA A 37 5.96 6.26 -5.28
CA ALA A 37 6.03 6.62 -3.87
C ALA A 37 7.48 6.62 -3.37
N PRO A 38 7.88 7.59 -2.52
CA PRO A 38 9.18 7.55 -1.89
C PRO A 38 9.24 6.40 -0.87
N SER A 39 10.45 5.91 -0.63
CA SER A 39 10.70 4.97 0.46
C SER A 39 12.07 5.21 1.09
N SER A 40 12.26 4.68 2.30
CA SER A 40 13.53 4.75 3.02
C SER A 40 14.66 4.15 2.17
N PHE A 41 15.70 4.93 1.87
CA PHE A 41 16.79 4.57 0.94
C PHE A 41 16.33 4.00 -0.41
N ASN A 42 15.11 4.32 -0.83
CA ASN A 42 14.49 3.76 -2.04
C ASN A 42 14.37 2.21 -2.00
N LEU A 43 14.29 1.62 -0.82
CA LEU A 43 14.25 0.15 -0.63
C LEU A 43 12.92 -0.49 -1.03
N GLN A 44 11.85 0.30 -1.18
CA GLN A 44 10.55 -0.13 -1.70
C GLN A 44 10.03 -1.44 -1.08
N PRO A 45 9.97 -1.55 0.27
CA PRO A 45 9.64 -2.80 0.97
C PRO A 45 8.12 -3.06 0.98
N TRP A 46 7.48 -2.91 -0.15
CA TRP A 46 6.05 -3.16 -0.33
C TRP A 46 5.79 -4.20 -1.40
N ASN A 47 4.74 -4.96 -1.19
CA ASN A 47 4.23 -5.94 -2.13
C ASN A 47 2.71 -5.90 -2.13
N LEU A 48 2.09 -6.44 -3.17
CA LEU A 48 0.64 -6.58 -3.28
C LEU A 48 0.26 -8.04 -3.58
N ILE A 49 -0.79 -8.51 -2.91
CA ILE A 49 -1.60 -9.61 -3.43
C ILE A 49 -2.82 -8.98 -4.07
N VAL A 50 -3.06 -9.29 -5.34
CA VAL A 50 -4.16 -8.75 -6.14
C VAL A 50 -5.24 -9.81 -6.27
N LEU A 51 -6.41 -9.57 -5.69
CA LEU A 51 -7.54 -10.50 -5.72
C LEU A 51 -8.62 -9.97 -6.67
N LYS A 52 -8.90 -10.73 -7.73
CA LYS A 52 -10.00 -10.51 -8.68
C LYS A 52 -10.99 -11.66 -8.63
N ASP A 53 -10.49 -12.84 -8.33
CA ASP A 53 -11.29 -14.08 -8.25
C ASP A 53 -12.36 -13.97 -7.15
N PRO A 54 -13.65 -14.21 -7.47
CA PRO A 54 -14.75 -14.08 -6.51
C PRO A 54 -14.59 -14.99 -5.29
N GLU A 55 -14.10 -16.22 -5.46
CA GLU A 55 -13.95 -17.17 -4.36
C GLU A 55 -12.86 -16.70 -3.40
N LYS A 56 -11.72 -16.22 -3.93
CA LYS A 56 -10.65 -15.66 -3.11
C LYS A 56 -11.11 -14.40 -2.36
N LYS A 57 -11.91 -13.53 -3.00
CA LYS A 57 -12.50 -12.36 -2.33
C LYS A 57 -13.48 -12.78 -1.22
N MET A 58 -14.28 -13.83 -1.43
CA MET A 58 -15.16 -14.37 -0.38
C MET A 58 -14.36 -14.97 0.77
N ARG A 59 -13.25 -15.65 0.51
CA ARG A 59 -12.34 -16.16 1.54
C ARG A 59 -11.75 -14.99 2.35
N LEU A 60 -11.28 -13.93 1.67
CA LEU A 60 -10.81 -12.71 2.35
C LEU A 60 -11.90 -12.05 3.19
N ARG A 61 -13.14 -11.97 2.67
CA ARG A 61 -14.26 -11.35 3.37
C ARG A 61 -14.53 -12.01 4.74
N LYS A 62 -14.42 -13.34 4.84
CA LYS A 62 -14.62 -14.07 6.11
C LYS A 62 -13.65 -13.62 7.21
N VAL A 63 -12.41 -13.26 6.85
CA VAL A 63 -11.37 -12.80 7.77
C VAL A 63 -11.23 -11.27 7.76
N ALA A 64 -12.13 -10.56 7.08
CA ALA A 64 -12.22 -9.10 7.01
C ALA A 64 -13.54 -8.60 7.62
N TRP A 65 -13.98 -9.19 8.74
CA TRP A 65 -15.19 -8.83 9.50
C TRP A 65 -16.46 -8.79 8.64
N ASP A 66 -16.55 -9.68 7.67
CA ASP A 66 -17.68 -9.83 6.72
C ASP A 66 -18.05 -8.52 6.00
N GLN A 67 -17.08 -7.64 5.72
CA GLN A 67 -17.33 -6.37 5.04
C GLN A 67 -17.77 -6.60 3.58
N PRO A 68 -19.01 -6.20 3.18
CA PRO A 68 -19.55 -6.50 1.84
C PRO A 68 -18.66 -5.99 0.70
N LYS A 69 -18.06 -4.80 0.85
CA LYS A 69 -17.20 -4.17 -0.15
C LYS A 69 -15.99 -5.02 -0.55
N VAL A 70 -15.58 -6.00 0.28
CA VAL A 70 -14.47 -6.92 -0.05
C VAL A 70 -14.88 -7.87 -1.18
N SER A 71 -16.12 -8.32 -1.22
CA SER A 71 -16.63 -9.18 -2.30
C SER A 71 -17.25 -8.41 -3.46
N GLU A 72 -17.85 -7.22 -3.19
CA GLU A 72 -18.49 -6.37 -4.19
C GLU A 72 -17.48 -5.65 -5.10
N ALA A 73 -16.37 -5.17 -4.55
CA ALA A 73 -15.35 -4.52 -5.37
C ALA A 73 -14.79 -5.49 -6.42
N PRO A 74 -14.61 -5.06 -7.68
CA PRO A 74 -14.03 -5.91 -8.73
C PRO A 74 -12.59 -6.35 -8.39
N VAL A 75 -11.84 -5.54 -7.65
CA VAL A 75 -10.47 -5.86 -7.22
C VAL A 75 -10.29 -5.56 -5.74
N VAL A 76 -9.55 -6.42 -5.05
CA VAL A 76 -9.06 -6.13 -3.68
C VAL A 76 -7.57 -6.36 -3.61
N PHE A 77 -6.84 -5.41 -3.03
CA PHE A 77 -5.44 -5.54 -2.69
C PHE A 77 -5.28 -5.97 -1.22
N ILE A 78 -4.38 -6.92 -0.96
CA ILE A 78 -3.76 -7.06 0.35
C ILE A 78 -2.41 -6.36 0.25
N VAL A 79 -2.25 -5.25 0.97
CA VAL A 79 -1.00 -4.49 1.00
C VAL A 79 -0.07 -5.17 1.99
N LEU A 80 1.17 -5.39 1.58
CA LEU A 80 2.19 -6.04 2.38
C LEU A 80 3.37 -5.11 2.59
N GLY A 81 3.88 -5.04 3.81
CA GLY A 81 5.14 -4.37 4.15
C GLY A 81 6.17 -5.41 4.56
N ASP A 82 7.29 -5.50 3.86
CA ASP A 82 8.37 -6.44 4.17
C ASP A 82 9.24 -5.90 5.31
N LYS A 83 9.16 -6.53 6.49
CA LYS A 83 9.96 -6.20 7.67
C LYS A 83 11.45 -6.49 7.49
N GLU A 84 11.78 -7.28 6.49
CA GLU A 84 13.15 -7.69 6.17
C GLU A 84 13.70 -7.02 4.91
N GLY A 85 12.92 -6.18 4.25
CA GLY A 85 13.27 -5.51 2.99
C GLY A 85 14.47 -4.55 3.04
N TRP A 86 15.15 -4.47 4.18
CA TRP A 86 16.39 -3.72 4.43
C TRP A 86 17.63 -4.63 4.56
N LYS A 87 17.46 -5.95 4.65
CA LYS A 87 18.54 -6.88 4.93
C LYS A 87 19.53 -6.99 3.75
N ALA A 88 20.82 -7.04 4.07
CA ALA A 88 21.86 -7.37 3.11
C ALA A 88 21.58 -8.69 2.38
N GLY A 89 21.91 -8.77 1.10
CA GLY A 89 21.66 -9.93 0.26
C GLY A 89 20.23 -10.03 -0.30
N TYR A 90 19.31 -9.13 0.08
CA TYR A 90 18.01 -9.06 -0.58
C TYR A 90 18.18 -8.47 -1.98
N PRO A 91 17.60 -9.09 -3.02
CA PRO A 91 17.78 -8.64 -4.40
C PRO A 91 17.43 -7.16 -4.63
N THR A 92 16.40 -6.65 -3.94
CA THR A 92 16.02 -5.23 -4.05
C THR A 92 17.06 -4.33 -3.40
N VAL A 93 17.61 -4.69 -2.25
CA VAL A 93 18.62 -3.89 -1.55
C VAL A 93 19.89 -3.80 -2.38
N GLU A 94 20.37 -4.93 -2.92
CA GLU A 94 21.55 -4.99 -3.79
C GLU A 94 21.32 -4.17 -5.08
N LYS A 95 20.14 -4.28 -5.69
CA LYS A 95 19.79 -3.51 -6.88
C LYS A 95 19.74 -2.01 -6.61
N VAL A 96 19.23 -1.60 -5.46
CA VAL A 96 19.21 -0.19 -5.06
C VAL A 96 20.62 0.31 -4.86
N PHE A 97 21.49 -0.44 -4.18
CA PHE A 97 22.90 -0.10 -4.01
C PHE A 97 23.60 0.06 -5.38
N SER A 98 23.50 -0.94 -6.26
CA SER A 98 24.07 -0.89 -7.60
C SER A 98 23.59 0.34 -8.37
N ASN A 99 22.30 0.64 -8.34
CA ASN A 99 21.75 1.83 -9.00
C ASN A 99 22.31 3.14 -8.42
N MET A 100 22.53 3.23 -7.09
CA MET A 100 23.18 4.39 -6.48
C MET A 100 24.63 4.55 -6.92
N VAL A 101 25.34 3.47 -7.13
CA VAL A 101 26.72 3.47 -7.70
C VAL A 101 26.68 3.96 -9.15
N ASP A 102 25.79 3.40 -9.98
CA ASP A 102 25.64 3.78 -11.39
C ASP A 102 25.32 5.28 -11.57
N LEU A 103 24.56 5.84 -10.63
CA LEU A 103 24.20 7.27 -10.62
C LEU A 103 25.28 8.17 -9.97
N GLY A 104 26.40 7.60 -9.50
CA GLY A 104 27.48 8.35 -8.85
C GLY A 104 27.17 8.84 -7.43
N GLY A 105 26.11 8.34 -6.81
CA GLY A 105 25.73 8.69 -5.45
C GLY A 105 26.52 7.92 -4.39
N LEU A 106 27.04 6.76 -4.72
CA LEU A 106 27.91 5.94 -3.88
C LEU A 106 29.09 5.37 -4.71
N ALA A 107 30.17 4.99 -4.05
CA ALA A 107 31.23 4.17 -4.65
C ALA A 107 31.01 2.68 -4.31
N GLU A 108 31.48 1.78 -5.17
CA GLU A 108 31.39 0.31 -4.92
C GLU A 108 31.97 -0.08 -3.55
N ALA A 109 33.08 0.56 -3.15
CA ALA A 109 33.73 0.32 -1.85
C ALA A 109 32.85 0.68 -0.64
N GLN A 110 31.72 1.34 -0.83
CA GLN A 110 30.78 1.72 0.24
C GLN A 110 29.67 0.68 0.47
N HIS A 111 29.73 -0.50 -0.17
CA HIS A 111 28.71 -1.54 -0.04
C HIS A 111 28.45 -1.92 1.42
N ASP A 112 29.50 -2.31 2.16
CA ASP A 112 29.37 -2.75 3.55
C ASP A 112 28.84 -1.64 4.45
N TRP A 113 29.27 -0.40 4.21
CA TRP A 113 28.75 0.77 4.91
C TRP A 113 27.26 0.96 4.66
N PHE A 114 26.81 0.83 3.41
CA PHE A 114 25.39 0.97 3.06
C PHE A 114 24.54 -0.12 3.73
N MET A 115 25.02 -1.37 3.73
CA MET A 115 24.32 -2.49 4.37
C MET A 115 24.23 -2.30 5.89
N GLU A 116 25.32 -1.86 6.55
CA GLU A 116 25.30 -1.60 7.98
C GLU A 116 24.43 -0.38 8.33
N ALA A 117 24.40 0.66 7.50
CA ALA A 117 23.48 1.79 7.66
C ALA A 117 22.00 1.35 7.60
N CYS A 118 21.64 0.50 6.63
CA CYS A 118 20.29 -0.07 6.55
C CYS A 118 19.94 -0.87 7.81
N LYS A 119 20.86 -1.71 8.27
CA LYS A 119 20.68 -2.54 9.46
C LYS A 119 20.54 -1.72 10.72
N SER A 120 21.41 -0.73 10.94
CA SER A 120 21.38 0.11 12.15
C SER A 120 20.13 0.95 12.27
N ILE A 121 19.53 1.39 11.13
CA ILE A 121 18.33 2.24 11.14
C ILE A 121 17.05 1.42 11.19
N TYR A 122 17.00 0.29 10.46
CA TYR A 122 15.75 -0.46 10.24
C TYR A 122 15.73 -1.84 10.91
N GLY A 123 16.89 -2.36 11.29
CA GLY A 123 17.05 -3.69 11.83
C GLY A 123 17.46 -3.76 13.29
N ASP A 124 17.59 -2.62 13.96
CA ASP A 124 18.03 -2.51 15.36
C ASP A 124 17.10 -3.25 16.33
N SER A 125 15.81 -3.29 16.02
CA SER A 125 14.81 -4.00 16.82
C SER A 125 13.64 -4.49 15.96
N PRO A 126 12.81 -5.44 16.46
CA PRO A 126 11.57 -5.83 15.82
C PRO A 126 10.63 -4.64 15.56
N ASP A 127 10.57 -3.68 16.48
CA ASP A 127 9.74 -2.47 16.37
C ASP A 127 10.27 -1.54 15.27
N ALA A 128 11.60 -1.37 15.15
CA ALA A 128 12.21 -0.60 14.06
C ALA A 128 11.89 -1.22 12.69
N SER A 129 12.00 -2.55 12.57
CA SER A 129 11.66 -3.27 11.34
C SER A 129 10.17 -3.19 11.01
N LEU A 130 9.29 -3.24 12.01
CA LEU A 130 7.85 -3.08 11.84
C LEU A 130 7.51 -1.64 11.41
N ALA A 131 8.09 -0.63 12.08
CA ALA A 131 7.89 0.78 11.74
C ALA A 131 8.38 1.08 10.30
N PHE A 132 9.52 0.52 9.90
CA PHE A 132 10.02 0.60 8.53
C PHE A 132 9.01 0.03 7.52
N ALA A 133 8.52 -1.18 7.75
CA ALA A 133 7.56 -1.83 6.88
C ALA A 133 6.25 -1.06 6.79
N CYS A 134 5.67 -0.66 7.95
CA CYS A 134 4.40 0.08 8.02
C CYS A 134 4.48 1.44 7.33
N LYS A 135 5.53 2.23 7.62
CA LYS A 135 5.71 3.56 7.03
C LYS A 135 5.76 3.50 5.51
N ASN A 136 6.62 2.64 4.97
CA ASN A 136 6.82 2.57 3.52
C ASN A 136 5.59 1.98 2.79
N ALA A 137 4.98 0.93 3.34
CA ALA A 137 3.74 0.38 2.79
C ALA A 137 2.57 1.38 2.87
N GLY A 138 2.53 2.23 3.90
CA GLY A 138 1.55 3.31 4.03
C GLY A 138 1.72 4.39 2.95
N LEU A 139 2.96 4.81 2.66
CA LEU A 139 3.26 5.75 1.57
C LEU A 139 2.82 5.19 0.21
N PHE A 140 3.12 3.92 -0.04
CA PHE A 140 2.69 3.24 -1.26
C PHE A 140 1.17 3.09 -1.34
N ALA A 141 0.51 2.70 -0.25
CA ALA A 141 -0.95 2.58 -0.20
C ALA A 141 -1.66 3.92 -0.47
N MET A 142 -1.13 5.03 0.06
CA MET A 142 -1.67 6.35 -0.25
C MET A 142 -1.48 6.70 -1.72
N SER A 143 -0.30 6.40 -2.30
CA SER A 143 -0.05 6.57 -3.74
C SER A 143 -0.99 5.74 -4.60
N LEU A 144 -1.32 4.49 -4.21
CA LEU A 144 -2.34 3.69 -4.88
C LEU A 144 -3.71 4.40 -4.89
N MET A 145 -4.12 4.98 -3.76
CA MET A 145 -5.40 5.69 -3.68
C MET A 145 -5.44 6.92 -4.60
N TYR A 146 -4.37 7.69 -4.68
CA TYR A 146 -4.28 8.83 -5.58
C TYR A 146 -4.21 8.39 -7.05
N ALA A 147 -3.39 7.38 -7.37
CA ALA A 147 -3.32 6.84 -8.73
C ALA A 147 -4.68 6.28 -9.19
N GLY A 148 -5.39 5.56 -8.31
CA GLY A 148 -6.75 5.10 -8.58
C GLY A 148 -7.68 6.27 -8.92
N LYS A 149 -7.67 7.33 -8.11
CA LYS A 149 -8.50 8.52 -8.34
C LYS A 149 -8.17 9.21 -9.67
N CYS A 150 -6.87 9.34 -10.01
CA CYS A 150 -6.43 9.87 -11.30
C CYS A 150 -6.97 9.06 -12.50
N LEU A 151 -7.13 7.75 -12.32
CA LEU A 151 -7.61 6.82 -13.35
C LEU A 151 -9.13 6.60 -13.30
N GLY A 152 -9.86 7.39 -12.52
CA GLY A 152 -11.33 7.29 -12.39
C GLY A 152 -11.80 6.10 -11.56
N LEU A 153 -10.92 5.51 -10.76
CA LEU A 153 -11.25 4.45 -9.82
C LEU A 153 -11.50 5.04 -8.42
N GLU A 154 -12.34 4.36 -7.67
CA GLU A 154 -12.54 4.61 -6.26
C GLU A 154 -11.85 3.54 -5.41
N THR A 155 -11.50 3.91 -4.18
CA THR A 155 -10.78 3.02 -3.26
C THR A 155 -11.38 3.06 -1.86
N HIS A 156 -11.21 1.95 -1.11
CA HIS A 156 -11.52 1.92 0.32
C HIS A 156 -10.43 1.14 1.07
N PRO A 157 -9.52 1.80 1.78
CA PRO A 157 -8.57 1.15 2.67
C PRO A 157 -9.30 0.66 3.93
N MET A 158 -9.01 -0.57 4.36
CA MET A 158 -9.64 -1.21 5.52
C MET A 158 -8.57 -1.79 6.44
N ASP A 159 -8.68 -1.45 7.72
CA ASP A 159 -7.83 -1.93 8.80
C ASP A 159 -8.58 -2.89 9.77
N GLY A 160 -9.90 -2.92 9.67
CA GLY A 160 -10.77 -3.84 10.41
C GLY A 160 -10.72 -5.25 9.82
N VAL A 161 -9.64 -6.00 10.12
CA VAL A 161 -9.38 -7.33 9.59
C VAL A 161 -8.69 -8.23 10.62
N ASP A 162 -8.91 -9.54 10.53
CA ASP A 162 -8.10 -10.54 11.23
C ASP A 162 -6.81 -10.79 10.42
N ARG A 163 -5.73 -10.10 10.79
CA ARG A 163 -4.43 -10.20 10.09
C ARG A 163 -3.88 -11.62 10.08
N GLU A 164 -3.99 -12.32 11.20
CA GLU A 164 -3.51 -13.71 11.30
C GLU A 164 -4.39 -14.67 10.51
N GLY A 165 -5.69 -14.42 10.45
CA GLY A 165 -6.62 -15.11 9.55
C GLY A 165 -6.24 -14.91 8.08
N ILE A 166 -5.96 -13.68 7.66
CA ILE A 166 -5.49 -13.38 6.29
C ILE A 166 -4.17 -14.08 6.01
N ARG A 167 -3.21 -14.04 6.95
CA ARG A 167 -1.91 -14.69 6.81
C ARG A 167 -2.06 -16.18 6.51
N ARG A 168 -2.86 -16.89 7.33
CA ARG A 168 -3.13 -18.33 7.15
C ARG A 168 -3.84 -18.61 5.84
N GLU A 169 -4.86 -17.79 5.52
CA GLU A 169 -5.72 -18.00 4.35
C GLU A 169 -4.97 -17.85 3.01
N PHE A 170 -4.00 -16.94 2.96
CA PHE A 170 -3.24 -16.63 1.75
C PHE A 170 -1.76 -17.07 1.81
N ASN A 171 -1.37 -17.86 2.83
CA ASN A 171 -0.01 -18.37 3.02
C ASN A 171 1.04 -17.25 3.00
N ILE A 172 0.76 -16.12 3.67
CA ILE A 172 1.64 -14.96 3.70
C ILE A 172 2.77 -15.21 4.71
N PRO A 173 4.05 -15.19 4.30
CA PRO A 173 5.18 -15.38 5.20
C PRO A 173 5.23 -14.35 6.34
N ASP A 174 5.76 -14.75 7.51
CA ASP A 174 5.80 -13.93 8.73
C ASP A 174 6.61 -12.64 8.59
N ARG A 175 7.56 -12.60 7.65
CA ARG A 175 8.32 -11.38 7.36
C ARG A 175 7.43 -10.22 6.88
N PHE A 176 6.26 -10.51 6.28
CA PHE A 176 5.34 -9.47 5.83
C PHE A 176 4.39 -9.03 6.92
N TRP A 177 4.30 -7.75 7.13
CA TRP A 177 3.21 -7.12 7.86
C TRP A 177 2.08 -6.77 6.89
N ILE A 178 0.84 -6.87 7.37
CA ILE A 178 -0.37 -6.53 6.60
C ILE A 178 -0.94 -5.23 7.18
N PRO A 179 -0.52 -4.03 6.71
CA PRO A 179 -1.02 -2.78 7.26
C PRO A 179 -2.50 -2.57 6.98
N LEU A 180 -2.97 -2.95 5.80
CA LEU A 180 -4.37 -2.80 5.40
C LEU A 180 -4.68 -3.69 4.19
N ILE A 181 -5.99 -3.89 3.93
CA ILE A 181 -6.50 -4.33 2.63
C ILE A 181 -7.19 -3.15 1.95
N MET A 182 -7.31 -3.16 0.62
CA MET A 182 -7.90 -2.05 -0.13
C MET A 182 -8.84 -2.57 -1.23
N ALA A 183 -10.12 -2.24 -1.13
CA ALA A 183 -11.07 -2.43 -2.21
C ALA A 183 -10.85 -1.37 -3.29
N VAL A 184 -10.94 -1.77 -4.58
CA VAL A 184 -10.70 -0.94 -5.75
C VAL A 184 -11.73 -1.24 -6.82
N GLY A 185 -12.33 -0.21 -7.41
CA GLY A 185 -13.32 -0.35 -8.46
C GLY A 185 -14.01 0.97 -8.79
N TYR A 186 -15.21 0.88 -9.29
CA TYR A 186 -16.04 2.05 -9.61
C TYR A 186 -17.13 2.21 -8.55
N PHE A 187 -17.55 3.47 -8.32
CA PHE A 187 -18.66 3.73 -7.41
C PHE A 187 -19.96 3.16 -7.98
N ALA A 188 -20.74 2.49 -7.11
CA ALA A 188 -21.97 1.83 -7.54
C ALA A 188 -23.03 2.83 -8.00
N PRO A 189 -23.71 2.60 -9.14
CA PRO A 189 -24.80 3.45 -9.61
C PRO A 189 -25.96 3.47 -8.62
N GLY A 190 -26.68 4.57 -8.54
CA GLY A 190 -27.83 4.74 -7.65
C GLY A 190 -27.50 4.85 -6.16
N LYS A 191 -26.22 4.82 -5.78
CA LYS A 191 -25.79 5.09 -4.41
C LYS A 191 -25.37 6.54 -4.23
N THR A 192 -25.47 7.03 -3.00
CA THR A 192 -25.05 8.38 -2.64
C THR A 192 -23.78 8.32 -1.80
N LEU A 193 -22.79 9.11 -2.19
CA LEU A 193 -21.56 9.25 -1.40
C LEU A 193 -21.89 10.09 -0.15
N MET A 194 -21.46 9.59 1.01
CA MET A 194 -21.62 10.32 2.26
C MET A 194 -20.88 11.67 2.21
N PRO A 195 -21.36 12.71 2.92
CA PRO A 195 -20.65 13.97 3.04
C PRO A 195 -19.18 13.78 3.48
N PRO A 196 -18.29 14.75 3.18
CA PRO A 196 -16.92 14.72 3.68
C PRO A 196 -16.90 14.60 5.21
N LYS A 197 -16.08 13.65 5.70
CA LYS A 197 -15.89 13.52 7.16
C LYS A 197 -15.03 14.67 7.67
N TRP A 198 -15.20 14.96 8.96
CA TRP A 198 -14.40 15.94 9.70
C TRP A 198 -12.89 15.73 9.50
N ARG A 199 -12.15 16.80 9.50
CA ARG A 199 -10.69 16.84 9.51
C ARG A 199 -10.21 17.79 10.58
N LYS A 200 -9.07 17.51 11.17
CA LYS A 200 -8.38 18.43 12.08
C LYS A 200 -8.13 19.76 11.40
N SER A 201 -8.19 20.85 12.18
CA SER A 201 -7.76 22.16 11.74
C SER A 201 -6.23 22.23 11.60
N LEU A 202 -5.73 23.32 11.02
CA LEU A 202 -4.28 23.53 10.90
C LEU A 202 -3.62 23.56 12.28
N GLU A 203 -4.26 24.22 13.25
CA GLU A 203 -3.76 24.39 14.63
C GLU A 203 -3.74 23.05 15.40
N GLU A 204 -4.63 22.12 15.04
CA GLU A 204 -4.63 20.76 15.61
C GLU A 204 -3.61 19.82 14.95
N ILE A 205 -3.10 20.19 13.78
CA ILE A 205 -2.09 19.40 13.04
C ILE A 205 -0.68 19.89 13.37
N VAL A 206 -0.50 21.22 13.41
CA VAL A 206 0.78 21.84 13.72
C VAL A 206 0.93 21.98 15.24
N VAL A 207 1.99 21.43 15.80
CA VAL A 207 2.26 21.44 17.24
C VAL A 207 3.56 22.21 17.45
N GLU A 208 3.53 23.19 18.34
CA GLU A 208 4.72 23.89 18.83
C GLU A 208 5.10 23.30 20.20
N PHE A 209 6.39 23.01 20.41
CA PHE A 209 6.92 22.46 21.65
C PHE A 209 7.89 23.45 22.32
#